data_580ea461e8b1944f3b2520640de75cd0
#
_entry.id   580ea461e8b1944f3b2520640de75cd0
#
_cell.length_a   1.000
_cell.length_b   1.000
_cell.length_c   1.000
_cell.angle_alpha   90.00
_cell.angle_beta   90.00
_cell.angle_gamma   90.00
#
_symmetry.space_group_name_H-M   'P 1'
#
loop_
_entity.id
_entity.type
_entity.pdbx_description
1 polymer ?
#
loop_
_entity_poly.entity_id
_entity_poly.type
_entity_poly.pdbx_seq_one_letter_code
_entity_poly.pdbx_strand_id
1 'polypeptide(L)'
;MDRKAIARQTLDIMEKGWYETEGTVVEIRARQQESVKKSVLFTPEQGERLLEQYETVTKKTAKYKCCTWNCSTVDAILKLAGENQCRCAVLNFASAKNP
;
A
#
# COMPACT_ATOMS: atom_id res chain seq x y z
N MET A 1 -1.26 15.02 -18.67
CA MET A 1 -1.95 14.01 -17.84
C MET A 1 -2.83 14.72 -16.82
N ASP A 2 -4.12 14.52 -16.87
CA ASP A 2 -5.05 15.14 -15.93
C ASP A 2 -5.18 14.26 -14.67
N ARG A 3 -4.49 14.66 -13.61
CA ARG A 3 -4.49 13.94 -12.35
C ARG A 3 -5.87 13.85 -11.69
N LYS A 4 -6.70 14.88 -11.87
CA LYS A 4 -8.08 14.90 -11.35
C LYS A 4 -8.94 13.85 -12.03
N ALA A 5 -8.79 13.69 -13.35
CA ALA A 5 -9.51 12.67 -14.11
C ALA A 5 -9.11 11.26 -13.66
N ILE A 6 -7.83 11.02 -13.43
CA ILE A 6 -7.32 9.73 -12.94
C ILE A 6 -7.90 9.44 -11.54
N ALA A 7 -7.90 10.43 -10.65
CA ALA A 7 -8.46 10.26 -9.30
C ALA A 7 -9.95 9.92 -9.34
N ARG A 8 -10.73 10.62 -10.17
CA ARG A 8 -12.16 10.33 -10.35
C ARG A 8 -12.40 8.92 -10.89
N GLN A 9 -11.63 8.54 -11.91
CA GLN A 9 -11.71 7.20 -12.49
C GLN A 9 -11.41 6.13 -11.45
N THR A 10 -10.40 6.35 -10.61
CA THR A 10 -10.04 5.44 -9.53
C THR A 10 -11.18 5.28 -8.52
N LEU A 11 -11.78 6.40 -8.11
CA LEU A 11 -12.91 6.39 -7.18
C LEU A 11 -14.13 5.67 -7.78
N ASP A 12 -14.42 5.89 -9.07
CA ASP A 12 -15.50 5.21 -9.76
C ASP A 12 -15.28 3.71 -9.82
N ILE A 13 -14.06 3.27 -10.10
CA ILE A 13 -13.69 1.85 -10.11
C ILE A 13 -13.85 1.24 -8.71
N MET A 14 -13.42 1.95 -7.68
CA MET A 14 -13.58 1.50 -6.30
C MET A 14 -15.04 1.35 -5.90
N GLU A 15 -15.90 2.27 -6.35
CA GLU A 15 -17.33 2.22 -6.09
C GLU A 15 -18.01 1.06 -6.83
N LYS A 16 -17.69 0.88 -8.11
CA LYS A 16 -18.23 -0.22 -8.93
C LYS A 16 -17.71 -1.58 -8.46
N GLY A 17 -16.45 -1.65 -8.06
CA GLY A 17 -15.78 -2.86 -7.66
C GLY A 17 -15.19 -3.66 -8.82
N TRP A 18 -15.14 -3.09 -10.02
CA TRP A 18 -14.56 -3.72 -11.20
C TRP A 18 -14.15 -2.66 -12.23
N TYR A 19 -13.28 -3.05 -13.14
CA TYR A 19 -12.90 -2.24 -14.30
C TYR A 19 -12.64 -3.16 -15.50
N GLU A 20 -12.63 -2.57 -16.69
CA GLU A 20 -12.36 -3.28 -17.91
C GLU A 20 -11.08 -2.73 -18.55
N THR A 21 -10.21 -3.62 -18.98
CA THR A 21 -8.99 -3.28 -19.72
C THR A 21 -8.73 -4.34 -20.78
N GLU A 22 -8.41 -3.90 -21.98
CA GLU A 22 -8.12 -4.76 -23.12
C GLU A 22 -9.18 -5.85 -23.37
N GLY A 23 -10.46 -5.50 -23.20
CA GLY A 23 -11.59 -6.43 -23.36
C GLY A 23 -11.79 -7.40 -22.20
N THR A 24 -11.01 -7.28 -21.16
CA THR A 24 -11.11 -8.15 -19.97
C THR A 24 -11.65 -7.37 -18.78
N VAL A 25 -12.64 -7.95 -18.08
CA VAL A 25 -13.18 -7.39 -16.84
C VAL A 25 -12.36 -7.90 -15.66
N VAL A 26 -11.86 -6.96 -14.86
CA VAL A 26 -11.11 -7.27 -13.64
C VAL A 26 -11.96 -6.90 -12.44
N GLU A 27 -12.31 -7.87 -11.62
CA GLU A 27 -13.05 -7.64 -10.39
C GLU A 27 -12.11 -7.42 -9.21
N ILE A 28 -12.35 -6.35 -8.46
CA ILE A 28 -11.52 -5.96 -7.30
C ILE A 28 -12.32 -5.90 -6.01
N ARG A 29 -13.65 -6.06 -6.08
CA ARG A 29 -14.53 -5.85 -4.92
C ARG A 29 -14.16 -6.68 -3.71
N ALA A 30 -13.98 -7.99 -3.88
CA ALA A 30 -13.66 -8.89 -2.78
C ALA A 30 -12.33 -8.55 -2.12
N ARG A 31 -11.29 -8.29 -2.93
CA ARG A 31 -9.96 -7.91 -2.45
C ARG A 31 -9.97 -6.55 -1.77
N GLN A 32 -10.73 -5.61 -2.31
CA GLN A 32 -10.86 -4.27 -1.73
C GLN A 32 -11.57 -4.31 -0.38
N GLN A 33 -12.65 -5.07 -0.27
CA GLN A 33 -13.37 -5.27 0.98
C GLN A 33 -12.48 -5.93 2.03
N GLU A 34 -11.70 -6.92 1.64
CA GLU A 34 -10.73 -7.56 2.53
C GLU A 34 -9.66 -6.58 3.01
N SER A 35 -9.14 -5.75 2.11
CA SER A 35 -8.16 -4.71 2.44
C SER A 35 -8.73 -3.72 3.45
N VAL A 36 -9.95 -3.24 3.24
CA VAL A 36 -10.63 -2.32 4.17
C VAL A 36 -10.85 -2.99 5.53
N LYS A 37 -11.28 -4.23 5.53
CA LYS A 37 -11.52 -4.99 6.77
C LYS A 37 -10.25 -5.21 7.58
N LYS A 38 -9.11 -5.39 6.91
CA LYS A 38 -7.81 -5.60 7.55
C LYS A 38 -7.08 -4.28 7.86
N SER A 39 -7.60 -3.15 7.40
CA SER A 39 -7.01 -1.85 7.68
C SER A 39 -7.17 -1.49 9.16
N VAL A 40 -6.10 -0.99 9.74
CA VAL A 40 -6.07 -0.59 11.15
C VAL A 40 -5.65 0.86 11.24
N LEU A 41 -6.41 1.65 11.99
CA LEU A 41 -6.06 3.03 12.29
C LEU A 41 -5.35 3.07 13.64
N PHE A 42 -4.15 3.64 13.65
CA PHE A 42 -3.41 3.87 14.87
C PHE A 42 -3.55 5.33 15.30
N THR A 43 -4.01 5.56 16.52
CA THR A 43 -3.98 6.89 17.12
C THR A 43 -2.53 7.24 17.49
N PRO A 44 -2.20 8.55 17.68
CA PRO A 44 -0.86 8.94 18.13
C PRO A 44 -0.43 8.22 19.41
N GLU A 45 -1.35 8.04 20.36
CA GLU A 45 -1.09 7.34 21.62
C GLU A 45 -0.77 5.85 21.40
N GLN A 46 -1.52 5.20 20.54
CA GLN A 46 -1.26 3.79 20.16
C GLN A 46 0.07 3.64 19.44
N GLY A 47 0.43 4.60 18.59
CA GLY A 47 1.71 4.64 17.91
C GLY A 47 2.89 4.77 18.88
N GLU A 48 2.77 5.61 19.89
CA GLU A 48 3.78 5.77 20.94
C GLU A 48 3.98 4.49 21.74
N ARG A 49 2.91 3.82 22.12
CA ARG A 49 2.99 2.52 22.83
C ARG A 49 3.66 1.46 21.96
N LEU A 50 3.36 1.44 20.68
CA LEU A 50 3.96 0.51 19.74
C LEU A 50 5.48 0.74 19.64
N LEU A 51 5.91 1.99 19.55
CA LEU A 51 7.32 2.38 19.54
C LEU A 51 8.05 1.91 20.81
N GLU A 52 7.45 2.12 21.97
CA GLU A 52 8.00 1.67 23.24
C GLU A 52 8.19 0.15 23.28
N GLN A 53 7.23 -0.60 22.79
CA GLN A 53 7.32 -2.05 22.69
C GLN A 53 8.47 -2.49 21.78
N TYR A 54 8.65 -1.82 20.64
CA TYR A 54 9.72 -2.13 19.71
C TYR A 54 11.09 -1.75 20.21
N GLU A 55 11.23 -0.67 20.96
CA GLU A 55 12.49 -0.26 21.56
C GLU A 55 13.04 -1.30 22.53
N THR A 56 12.15 -2.01 23.23
CA THR A 56 12.57 -3.05 24.17
C THR A 56 12.91 -4.39 23.51
N VAL A 57 12.45 -4.62 22.28
CA VAL A 57 12.58 -5.90 21.57
C VAL A 57 13.71 -5.90 20.52
N THR A 58 14.10 -4.74 20.01
CA THR A 58 14.94 -4.61 18.81
C THR A 58 16.44 -4.59 19.07
N LYS A 59 16.97 -5.43 19.90
CA LYS A 59 18.42 -5.60 19.98
C LYS A 59 18.96 -6.79 19.17
N LYS A 60 18.13 -7.40 18.32
CA LYS A 60 18.59 -8.43 17.40
C LYS A 60 19.07 -7.76 16.11
N THR A 61 20.35 -7.89 15.83
CA THR A 61 20.93 -7.50 14.56
C THR A 61 20.36 -8.39 13.45
N ALA A 62 19.35 -7.91 12.76
CA ALA A 62 18.87 -8.55 11.54
C ALA A 62 19.81 -8.19 10.39
N LYS A 63 20.24 -9.20 9.63
CA LYS A 63 20.95 -8.95 8.37
C LYS A 63 19.94 -8.50 7.33
N TYR A 64 20.04 -7.26 6.89
CA TYR A 64 19.18 -6.73 5.84
C TYR A 64 20.03 -6.10 4.75
N LYS A 65 19.49 -6.12 3.53
CA LYS A 65 20.10 -5.45 2.39
C LYS A 65 19.31 -4.19 2.07
N CYS A 66 20.01 -3.08 1.90
CA CYS A 66 19.43 -1.84 1.38
C CYS A 66 19.85 -1.67 -0.06
N CYS A 67 18.89 -1.35 -0.92
CA CYS A 67 19.17 -1.01 -2.31
C CYS A 67 18.30 0.18 -2.73
N THR A 68 18.78 0.92 -3.73
CA THR A 68 18.08 2.07 -4.27
C THR A 68 17.76 1.81 -5.73
N TRP A 69 16.50 2.00 -6.10
CA TRP A 69 16.05 1.87 -7.49
C TRP A 69 15.48 3.20 -7.97
N ASN A 70 15.84 3.57 -9.18
CA ASN A 70 15.28 4.75 -9.83
C ASN A 70 14.00 4.35 -10.58
N CYS A 71 12.92 4.21 -9.85
CA CYS A 71 11.61 3.84 -10.39
C CYS A 71 10.49 4.39 -9.51
N SER A 72 9.24 4.30 -9.98
CA SER A 72 8.09 4.67 -9.18
C SER A 72 7.86 3.65 -8.06
N THR A 73 7.13 4.06 -7.03
CA THR A 73 6.75 3.15 -5.93
C THR A 73 5.93 1.98 -6.44
N VAL A 74 5.01 2.22 -7.37
CA VAL A 74 4.19 1.16 -7.97
C VAL A 74 5.03 0.14 -8.72
N ASP A 75 6.01 0.59 -9.51
CA ASP A 75 6.93 -0.30 -10.22
C ASP A 75 7.74 -1.16 -9.25
N ALA A 76 8.19 -0.57 -8.16
CA ALA A 76 8.92 -1.29 -7.11
C ALA A 76 8.03 -2.35 -6.44
N ILE A 77 6.77 -2.03 -6.16
CA ILE A 77 5.79 -2.99 -5.60
C ILE A 77 5.60 -4.17 -6.54
N LEU A 78 5.37 -3.92 -7.82
CA LEU A 78 5.16 -4.95 -8.82
C LEU A 78 6.38 -5.86 -8.96
N LYS A 79 7.56 -5.28 -8.94
CA LYS A 79 8.82 -6.04 -9.02
C LYS A 79 9.00 -6.94 -7.80
N LEU A 80 8.81 -6.41 -6.60
CA LEU A 80 8.94 -7.18 -5.36
C LEU A 80 7.89 -8.29 -5.25
N ALA A 81 6.66 -8.01 -5.65
CA ALA A 81 5.58 -9.00 -5.65
C ALA A 81 5.85 -10.14 -6.64
N GLY A 82 6.53 -9.85 -7.77
CA GLY A 82 6.89 -10.87 -8.75
C GLY A 82 8.10 -11.71 -8.37
N GLU A 83 9.07 -11.13 -7.67
CA GLU A 83 10.33 -11.82 -7.32
C GLU A 83 10.26 -12.55 -5.99
N ASN A 84 9.56 -11.98 -5.01
CA ASN A 84 9.52 -12.51 -3.64
C ASN A 84 8.09 -12.85 -3.24
N GLN A 85 7.89 -14.07 -2.78
CA GLN A 85 6.62 -14.48 -2.15
C GLN A 85 6.56 -14.07 -0.68
N CYS A 86 7.42 -13.14 -0.26
CA CYS A 86 7.49 -12.65 1.11
C CYS A 86 6.47 -11.53 1.37
N ARG A 87 6.18 -11.32 2.62
CA ARG A 87 5.33 -10.20 3.05
C ARG A 87 6.06 -8.89 2.81
N CYS A 88 5.40 -7.95 2.13
CA CYS A 88 5.95 -6.63 1.82
C CYS A 88 5.14 -5.55 2.51
N ALA A 89 5.84 -4.52 2.98
CA ALA A 89 5.21 -3.31 3.49
C ALA A 89 5.64 -2.12 2.63
N VAL A 90 4.73 -1.19 2.41
CA VAL A 90 4.97 0.00 1.58
C VAL A 90 4.55 1.23 2.34
N LEU A 91 5.42 2.23 2.37
CA LEU A 91 5.10 3.53 2.95
C LEU A 91 4.40 4.39 1.91
N ASN A 92 3.22 4.90 2.26
CA ASN A 92 2.45 5.78 1.40
C ASN A 92 2.56 7.22 1.91
N PHE A 93 3.12 8.12 1.10
CA PHE A 93 3.26 9.54 1.39
C PHE A 93 2.09 10.36 0.85
N ALA A 94 0.88 9.88 0.98
CA ALA A 94 -0.30 10.60 0.51
C ALA A 94 -0.44 11.97 1.18
N SER A 95 -0.85 12.98 0.41
CA SER A 95 -1.11 14.31 0.93
C SER A 95 -2.41 14.33 1.75
N ALA A 96 -2.37 14.91 2.93
CA ALA A 96 -3.56 15.06 3.78
C ALA A 96 -4.56 16.08 3.19
N LYS A 97 -4.09 17.03 2.38
CA LYS A 97 -4.93 18.06 1.75
C LYS A 97 -5.52 17.61 0.42
N ASN A 98 -4.82 16.74 -0.29
CA ASN A 98 -5.22 16.24 -1.61
C ASN A 98 -5.05 14.72 -1.62
N PRO A 99 -5.96 14.02 -0.95
CA PRO A 99 -5.91 12.56 -0.89
C PRO A 99 -6.19 11.90 -2.26
#